data_3eed69ad282ff3bacfcb23b8d105b6a1
#
_entry.id   3eed69ad282ff3bacfcb23b8d105b6a1
#
_cell.length_a   1.000
_cell.length_b   1.000
_cell.length_c   1.000
_cell.angle_alpha   90.00
_cell.angle_beta   90.00
_cell.angle_gamma   90.00
#
_symmetry.space_group_name_H-M   'P 1'
#
loop_
_entity.id
_entity.type
_entity.pdbx_description
1 polymer ?
#
loop_
_entity_poly.entity_id
_entity_poly.type
_entity_poly.pdbx_seq_one_letter_code
_entity_poly.pdbx_strand_id
1 'polypeptide(L)'
;MIPEFAIREWSEHVPWTESEQVEQDLLICRALTEIYKDEYLASHLAFRGGTALHKLFLSPQPRYSEDIDLVQINAEPIKETYDHIRDALAFLGEPKVKQKKHNNTLIFRLESESIPVVPIHLKVEINCKEHFSVLPMQRMPFSVVNKWYNGKCDVLTYQLDELVGTKLRALYQRRKGRDLYDLYKALTTSDINIDNVLACYQKYMEFVAVSYTHLRAHETSAHL
;
A
#
# COMPACT_ATOMS: atom_id res chain seq x y z
N MET A 1 15.23 -11.68 -14.95
CA MET A 1 14.97 -10.27 -14.54
C MET A 1 15.66 -9.97 -13.22
N ILE A 2 15.34 -10.64 -12.12
CA ILE A 2 16.13 -10.58 -10.88
C ILE A 2 17.08 -11.77 -10.88
N PRO A 3 18.40 -11.59 -10.77
CA PRO A 3 19.31 -12.72 -10.73
C PRO A 3 19.01 -13.66 -9.54
N GLU A 4 19.10 -14.97 -9.72
CA GLU A 4 18.82 -15.97 -8.69
C GLU A 4 19.60 -15.72 -7.38
N PHE A 5 20.87 -15.31 -7.50
CA PHE A 5 21.68 -14.97 -6.32
C PHE A 5 21.12 -13.82 -5.49
N ALA A 6 20.41 -12.88 -6.13
CA ALA A 6 19.80 -11.75 -5.44
C ALA A 6 18.51 -12.15 -4.71
N ILE A 7 17.72 -13.06 -5.28
CA ILE A 7 16.55 -13.67 -4.62
C ILE A 7 17.02 -14.47 -3.40
N ARG A 8 18.06 -15.27 -3.57
CA ARG A 8 18.64 -16.06 -2.45
C ARG A 8 19.19 -15.17 -1.33
N GLU A 9 19.90 -14.10 -1.66
CA GLU A 9 20.36 -13.12 -0.66
C GLU A 9 19.17 -12.49 0.08
N TRP A 10 18.09 -12.13 -0.65
CA TRP A 10 16.90 -11.52 -0.05
C TRP A 10 16.12 -12.48 0.85
N SER A 11 16.15 -13.80 0.58
CA SER A 11 15.50 -14.80 1.41
C SER A 11 16.05 -14.86 2.85
N GLU A 12 17.27 -14.38 3.07
CA GLU A 12 17.85 -14.28 4.41
C GLU A 12 17.27 -13.11 5.24
N HIS A 13 16.59 -12.17 4.58
CA HIS A 13 16.05 -10.95 5.19
C HIS A 13 14.53 -10.99 5.42
N VAL A 14 13.85 -11.97 4.84
CA VAL A 14 12.38 -12.09 4.91
C VAL A 14 11.96 -13.46 5.42
N PRO A 15 10.82 -13.59 6.10
CA PRO A 15 10.37 -14.87 6.68
C PRO A 15 9.64 -15.78 5.66
N TRP A 16 9.67 -15.44 4.36
CA TRP A 16 8.97 -16.20 3.33
C TRP A 16 9.74 -17.45 2.92
N THR A 17 9.03 -18.56 2.77
CA THR A 17 9.62 -19.87 2.35
C THR A 17 9.51 -20.08 0.84
N GLU A 18 8.49 -19.52 0.21
CA GLU A 18 8.24 -19.65 -1.22
C GLU A 18 9.09 -18.63 -2.00
N SER A 19 9.83 -19.10 -3.01
CA SER A 19 10.76 -18.27 -3.79
C SER A 19 10.07 -17.12 -4.49
N GLU A 20 8.88 -17.34 -5.03
CA GLU A 20 8.07 -16.29 -5.68
C GLU A 20 7.61 -15.20 -4.71
N GLN A 21 7.38 -15.54 -3.44
CA GLN A 21 7.06 -14.54 -2.40
C GLN A 21 8.29 -13.70 -2.05
N VAL A 22 9.45 -14.31 -1.98
CA VAL A 22 10.74 -13.62 -1.76
C VAL A 22 11.02 -12.67 -2.91
N GLU A 23 10.85 -13.13 -4.15
CA GLU A 23 11.05 -12.35 -5.35
C GLU A 23 10.08 -11.17 -5.43
N GLN A 24 8.78 -11.41 -5.22
CA GLN A 24 7.78 -10.35 -5.22
C GLN A 24 7.99 -9.35 -4.09
N ASP A 25 8.45 -9.78 -2.91
CA ASP A 25 8.78 -8.89 -1.80
C ASP A 25 9.94 -7.94 -2.16
N LEU A 26 10.98 -8.44 -2.81
CA LEU A 26 12.10 -7.63 -3.29
C LEU A 26 11.64 -6.63 -4.38
N LEU A 27 10.76 -7.05 -5.29
CA LEU A 27 10.14 -6.16 -6.29
C LEU A 27 9.34 -5.04 -5.65
N ILE A 28 8.52 -5.35 -4.63
CA ILE A 28 7.75 -4.37 -3.86
C ILE A 28 8.69 -3.37 -3.17
N CYS A 29 9.75 -3.86 -2.54
CA CYS A 29 10.72 -2.99 -1.86
C CYS A 29 11.42 -2.04 -2.83
N ARG A 30 11.83 -2.52 -4.01
CA ARG A 30 12.39 -1.67 -5.06
C ARG A 30 11.34 -0.68 -5.58
N ALA A 31 10.13 -1.14 -5.87
CA ALA A 31 9.05 -0.27 -6.36
C ALA A 31 8.73 0.87 -5.38
N LEU A 32 8.63 0.57 -4.08
CA LEU A 32 8.44 1.60 -3.04
C LEU A 32 9.58 2.61 -3.05
N THR A 33 10.83 2.14 -3.13
CA THR A 33 11.99 3.03 -3.15
C THR A 33 11.98 3.93 -4.38
N GLU A 34 11.66 3.40 -5.57
CA GLU A 34 11.60 4.21 -6.80
C GLU A 34 10.44 5.21 -6.78
N ILE A 35 9.26 4.81 -6.26
CA ILE A 35 8.12 5.73 -6.08
C ILE A 35 8.50 6.91 -5.17
N TYR A 36 9.15 6.67 -4.05
CA TYR A 36 9.46 7.72 -3.07
C TYR A 36 10.80 8.44 -3.32
N LYS A 37 11.57 8.05 -4.32
CA LYS A 37 12.67 8.85 -4.89
C LYS A 37 12.18 9.90 -5.89
N ASP A 38 11.05 9.68 -6.54
CA ASP A 38 10.41 10.68 -7.37
C ASP A 38 9.82 11.78 -6.50
N GLU A 39 10.27 13.02 -6.66
CA GLU A 39 9.89 14.16 -5.81
C GLU A 39 8.39 14.48 -5.89
N TYR A 40 7.81 14.33 -7.09
CA TYR A 40 6.37 14.52 -7.28
C TYR A 40 5.60 13.47 -6.50
N LEU A 41 5.85 12.17 -6.72
CA LEU A 41 5.17 11.08 -6.06
C LEU A 41 5.33 11.13 -4.53
N ALA A 42 6.55 11.42 -4.05
CA ALA A 42 6.86 11.54 -2.63
C ALA A 42 6.12 12.69 -1.92
N SER A 43 5.67 13.71 -2.68
CA SER A 43 4.90 14.84 -2.15
C SER A 43 3.38 14.71 -2.36
N HIS A 44 2.92 13.80 -3.23
CA HIS A 44 1.50 13.66 -3.60
C HIS A 44 0.85 12.35 -3.15
N LEU A 45 1.64 11.35 -2.77
CA LEU A 45 1.15 10.04 -2.38
C LEU A 45 1.58 9.66 -0.97
N ALA A 46 0.63 9.16 -0.17
CA ALA A 46 0.89 8.54 1.12
C ALA A 46 0.72 7.02 1.05
N PHE A 47 1.67 6.26 1.59
CA PHE A 47 1.63 4.80 1.66
C PHE A 47 0.78 4.33 2.83
N ARG A 48 -0.10 3.36 2.59
CA ARG A 48 -0.98 2.79 3.60
C ARG A 48 -1.24 1.30 3.39
N GLY A 49 -2.24 0.78 4.08
CA GLY A 49 -2.69 -0.60 3.89
C GLY A 49 -1.86 -1.63 4.67
N GLY A 50 -2.02 -2.89 4.27
CA GLY A 50 -1.32 -4.00 4.92
C GLY A 50 0.19 -3.95 4.71
N THR A 51 0.61 -3.66 3.50
CA THR A 51 2.04 -3.61 3.15
C THR A 51 2.76 -2.49 3.90
N ALA A 52 2.13 -1.30 4.05
CA ALA A 52 2.69 -0.22 4.85
C ALA A 52 2.84 -0.61 6.33
N LEU A 53 1.79 -1.21 6.91
CA LEU A 53 1.82 -1.69 8.29
C LEU A 53 2.96 -2.69 8.52
N HIS A 54 3.11 -3.68 7.63
CA HIS A 54 4.11 -4.72 7.78
C HIS A 54 5.54 -4.25 7.49
N LYS A 55 5.74 -3.40 6.49
CA LYS A 55 7.09 -2.96 6.09
C LYS A 55 7.64 -1.83 6.94
N LEU A 56 6.79 -0.99 7.50
CA LEU A 56 7.23 0.21 8.23
C LEU A 56 7.14 0.07 9.75
N PHE A 57 6.22 -0.75 10.27
CA PHE A 57 5.91 -0.75 11.69
C PHE A 57 6.05 -2.13 12.37
N LEU A 58 5.89 -3.23 11.65
CA LEU A 58 5.94 -4.58 12.24
C LEU A 58 7.19 -5.33 11.77
N SER A 59 8.16 -5.49 12.66
CA SER A 59 9.39 -6.24 12.40
C SER A 59 9.57 -7.35 13.43
N PRO A 60 9.86 -8.61 12.99
CA PRO A 60 9.84 -9.09 11.61
C PRO A 60 8.43 -9.04 11.02
N GLN A 61 8.32 -8.98 9.70
CA GLN A 61 7.01 -8.95 9.03
C GLN A 61 6.20 -10.20 9.38
N PRO A 62 5.03 -10.06 10.03
CA PRO A 62 4.30 -11.22 10.57
C PRO A 62 3.53 -12.01 9.51
N ARG A 63 3.27 -11.44 8.34
CA ARG A 63 2.67 -12.11 7.18
C ARG A 63 3.06 -11.45 5.86
N TYR A 64 2.93 -12.22 4.80
CA TYR A 64 3.10 -11.74 3.43
C TYR A 64 2.01 -10.74 3.02
N SER A 65 2.41 -9.69 2.27
CA SER A 65 1.53 -8.68 1.70
C SER A 65 2.07 -8.25 0.34
N GLU A 66 1.21 -8.24 -0.68
CA GLU A 66 1.58 -8.22 -2.09
C GLU A 66 1.20 -6.95 -2.87
N ASP A 67 0.35 -6.10 -2.29
CA ASP A 67 -0.16 -4.90 -2.96
C ASP A 67 0.50 -3.64 -2.38
N ILE A 68 0.76 -2.64 -3.22
CA ILE A 68 1.18 -1.29 -2.81
C ILE A 68 -0.07 -0.41 -2.77
N ASP A 69 -0.56 -0.10 -1.57
CA ASP A 69 -1.72 0.77 -1.36
C ASP A 69 -1.28 2.22 -1.14
N LEU A 70 -1.65 3.12 -2.02
CA LEU A 70 -1.35 4.55 -1.97
C LEU A 70 -2.62 5.38 -1.84
N VAL A 71 -2.48 6.57 -1.28
CA VAL A 71 -3.55 7.59 -1.23
C VAL A 71 -3.02 8.87 -1.85
N GLN A 72 -3.75 9.42 -2.77
CA GLN A 72 -3.51 10.76 -3.28
C GLN A 72 -3.92 11.77 -2.20
N ILE A 73 -2.97 12.54 -1.68
CA ILE A 73 -3.22 13.42 -0.53
C ILE A 73 -3.99 14.68 -0.89
N ASN A 74 -3.91 15.11 -2.15
CA ASN A 74 -4.67 16.25 -2.67
C ASN A 74 -5.73 15.77 -3.68
N ALA A 75 -6.86 16.47 -3.74
CA ALA A 75 -7.90 16.23 -4.73
C ALA A 75 -7.52 16.88 -6.07
N GLU A 76 -6.80 16.14 -6.91
CA GLU A 76 -6.26 16.60 -8.19
C GLU A 76 -6.39 15.52 -9.28
N PRO A 77 -6.27 15.88 -10.58
CA PRO A 77 -6.33 14.90 -11.66
C PRO A 77 -5.22 13.85 -11.55
N ILE A 78 -5.60 12.58 -11.69
CA ILE A 78 -4.69 11.43 -11.50
C ILE A 78 -3.67 11.25 -12.66
N LYS A 79 -3.83 11.95 -13.77
CA LYS A 79 -3.01 11.71 -14.98
C LYS A 79 -1.51 11.88 -14.72
N GLU A 80 -1.12 12.99 -14.10
CA GLU A 80 0.28 13.29 -13.79
C GLU A 80 0.89 12.23 -12.85
N THR A 81 0.14 11.83 -11.81
CA THR A 81 0.52 10.73 -10.92
C THR A 81 0.77 9.42 -11.70
N TYR A 82 -0.06 9.11 -12.71
CA TYR A 82 0.15 7.93 -13.54
C TYR A 82 1.42 8.01 -14.38
N ASP A 83 1.68 9.17 -14.99
CA ASP A 83 2.84 9.36 -15.82
C ASP A 83 4.13 9.17 -14.97
N HIS A 84 4.21 9.79 -13.79
CA HIS A 84 5.30 9.61 -12.85
C HIS A 84 5.45 8.17 -12.34
N ILE A 85 4.35 7.46 -12.02
CA ILE A 85 4.43 6.05 -11.58
C ILE A 85 4.96 5.16 -12.71
N ARG A 86 4.54 5.38 -13.95
CA ARG A 86 5.06 4.61 -15.10
C ARG A 86 6.56 4.82 -15.28
N ASP A 87 7.02 6.05 -15.17
CA ASP A 87 8.43 6.39 -15.28
C ASP A 87 9.24 5.77 -14.14
N ALA A 88 8.80 5.95 -12.88
CA ALA A 88 9.46 5.39 -11.70
C ALA A 88 9.52 3.85 -11.73
N LEU A 89 8.48 3.20 -12.26
CA LEU A 89 8.35 1.75 -12.31
C LEU A 89 8.61 1.15 -13.70
N ALA A 90 9.28 1.89 -14.60
CA ALA A 90 9.58 1.44 -15.97
C ALA A 90 10.35 0.10 -16.02
N PHE A 91 11.11 -0.24 -14.96
CA PHE A 91 11.80 -1.53 -14.83
C PHE A 91 10.85 -2.75 -14.71
N LEU A 92 9.56 -2.54 -14.44
CA LEU A 92 8.51 -3.57 -14.37
C LEU A 92 7.78 -3.75 -15.72
N GLY A 93 8.08 -2.90 -16.71
CA GLY A 93 7.36 -2.84 -17.99
C GLY A 93 6.04 -2.06 -17.90
N GLU A 94 5.20 -2.19 -18.94
CA GLU A 94 3.96 -1.44 -19.05
C GLU A 94 2.83 -2.03 -18.18
N PRO A 95 2.19 -1.25 -17.30
CA PRO A 95 1.10 -1.74 -16.48
C PRO A 95 -0.22 -1.78 -17.23
N LYS A 96 -1.08 -2.73 -16.87
CA LYS A 96 -2.50 -2.66 -17.18
C LYS A 96 -3.20 -1.74 -16.19
N VAL A 97 -3.78 -0.64 -16.68
CA VAL A 97 -4.51 0.32 -15.82
C VAL A 97 -5.98 -0.11 -15.73
N LYS A 98 -6.51 -0.16 -14.50
CA LYS A 98 -7.94 -0.29 -14.20
C LYS A 98 -8.40 0.95 -13.44
N GLN A 99 -9.28 1.71 -14.07
CA GLN A 99 -9.86 2.91 -13.47
C GLN A 99 -11.24 2.60 -12.87
N LYS A 100 -11.44 2.99 -11.62
CA LYS A 100 -12.74 3.04 -10.95
C LYS A 100 -12.93 4.45 -10.41
N LYS A 101 -14.17 4.86 -10.18
CA LYS A 101 -14.54 6.23 -9.78
C LYS A 101 -13.65 6.84 -8.66
N HIS A 102 -13.16 6.02 -7.74
CA HIS A 102 -12.42 6.48 -6.56
C HIS A 102 -11.17 5.64 -6.24
N ASN A 103 -10.86 4.68 -7.08
CA ASN A 103 -9.70 3.81 -6.87
C ASN A 103 -9.12 3.42 -8.23
N ASN A 104 -7.85 3.66 -8.39
CA ASN A 104 -7.13 3.41 -9.62
C ASN A 104 -6.05 2.35 -9.36
N THR A 105 -5.95 1.35 -10.23
CA THR A 105 -5.02 0.24 -10.04
C THR A 105 -4.13 0.09 -11.27
N LEU A 106 -2.82 0.13 -11.07
CA LEU A 106 -1.83 -0.27 -12.06
C LEU A 106 -1.40 -1.71 -11.74
N ILE A 107 -1.47 -2.60 -12.71
CA ILE A 107 -1.12 -4.01 -12.56
C ILE A 107 0.04 -4.32 -13.48
N PHE A 108 1.20 -4.54 -12.91
CA PHE A 108 2.39 -5.03 -13.58
C PHE A 108 2.37 -6.57 -13.58
N ARG A 109 2.65 -7.16 -14.73
CA ARG A 109 2.66 -8.62 -14.91
C ARG A 109 4.06 -9.07 -15.26
N LEU A 110 4.60 -9.93 -14.44
CA LEU A 110 5.94 -10.48 -14.57
C LEU A 110 5.87 -12.00 -14.49
N GLU A 111 6.93 -12.64 -14.91
CA GLU A 111 7.17 -14.06 -14.69
C GLU A 111 8.26 -14.22 -13.65
N SER A 112 8.09 -15.16 -12.73
CA SER A 112 9.11 -15.45 -11.71
C SER A 112 10.38 -16.02 -12.37
N GLU A 113 11.51 -15.79 -11.73
CA GLU A 113 12.78 -16.45 -12.12
C GLU A 113 12.86 -17.87 -11.53
N SER A 114 12.00 -18.21 -10.58
CA SER A 114 11.94 -19.55 -9.98
C SER A 114 11.38 -20.59 -10.95
N ILE A 115 11.77 -21.87 -10.74
CA ILE A 115 11.25 -23.01 -11.50
C ILE A 115 10.36 -23.85 -10.56
N PRO A 116 9.09 -24.12 -10.93
CA PRO A 116 8.41 -23.72 -12.18
C PRO A 116 8.13 -22.22 -12.24
N VAL A 117 8.18 -21.66 -13.44
CA VAL A 117 7.85 -20.24 -13.68
C VAL A 117 6.40 -19.98 -13.32
N VAL A 118 6.14 -19.02 -12.44
CA VAL A 118 4.79 -18.61 -12.03
C VAL A 118 4.56 -17.12 -12.33
N PRO A 119 3.32 -16.70 -12.65
CA PRO A 119 3.02 -15.30 -12.88
C PRO A 119 3.04 -14.50 -11.58
N ILE A 120 3.81 -13.41 -11.55
CA ILE A 120 3.83 -12.42 -10.47
C ILE A 120 3.00 -11.21 -10.89
N HIS A 121 2.09 -10.78 -10.02
CA HIS A 121 1.27 -9.59 -10.24
C HIS A 121 1.56 -8.55 -9.16
N LEU A 122 2.34 -7.52 -9.51
CA LEU A 122 2.52 -6.39 -8.62
C LEU A 122 1.42 -5.35 -8.89
N LYS A 123 0.63 -5.02 -7.87
CA LYS A 123 -0.45 -4.05 -7.96
C LYS A 123 -0.10 -2.80 -7.17
N VAL A 124 -0.27 -1.66 -7.82
CA VAL A 124 -0.23 -0.34 -7.19
C VAL A 124 -1.65 0.21 -7.21
N GLU A 125 -2.27 0.28 -6.04
CA GLU A 125 -3.63 0.80 -5.87
C GLU A 125 -3.58 2.21 -5.32
N ILE A 126 -4.26 3.16 -6.00
CA ILE A 126 -4.29 4.57 -5.61
C ILE A 126 -5.72 4.96 -5.26
N ASN A 127 -5.94 5.26 -3.99
CA ASN A 127 -7.19 5.84 -3.53
C ASN A 127 -7.21 7.35 -3.86
N CYS A 128 -8.23 7.76 -4.62
CA CYS A 128 -8.45 9.15 -5.04
C CYS A 128 -9.75 9.71 -4.42
N LYS A 129 -10.05 9.35 -3.19
CA LYS A 129 -11.25 9.79 -2.47
C LYS A 129 -10.94 10.27 -1.05
N GLU A 130 -10.07 9.59 -0.35
CA GLU A 130 -9.77 9.84 1.05
C GLU A 130 -8.56 10.80 1.18
N HIS A 131 -8.72 12.04 0.66
CA HIS A 131 -7.67 13.08 0.63
C HIS A 131 -7.47 13.73 2.01
N PHE A 132 -7.42 12.95 3.09
CA PHE A 132 -7.24 13.46 4.44
C PHE A 132 -6.51 12.46 5.32
N SER A 133 -5.99 12.96 6.42
CA SER A 133 -5.55 12.18 7.59
C SER A 133 -6.20 12.74 8.85
N VAL A 134 -6.36 11.92 9.87
CA VAL A 134 -6.87 12.32 11.19
C VAL A 134 -5.73 12.79 12.08
N LEU A 135 -4.62 12.06 12.02
CA LEU A 135 -3.37 12.39 12.69
C LEU A 135 -2.37 12.99 11.69
N PRO A 136 -1.38 13.78 12.14
CA PRO A 136 -0.34 14.27 11.25
C PRO A 136 0.38 13.12 10.54
N MET A 137 0.51 13.20 9.21
CA MET A 137 1.32 12.26 8.46
C MET A 137 2.79 12.36 8.87
N GLN A 138 3.54 11.27 8.66
CA GLN A 138 4.96 11.19 8.97
C GLN A 138 5.76 10.65 7.80
N ARG A 139 7.08 10.92 7.82
CA ARG A 139 8.03 10.30 6.90
C ARG A 139 8.83 9.26 7.64
N MET A 140 8.91 8.06 7.09
CA MET A 140 9.67 6.96 7.65
C MET A 140 10.81 6.56 6.72
N PRO A 141 12.04 6.42 7.24
CA PRO A 141 13.16 5.97 6.44
C PRO A 141 12.91 4.53 5.98
N PHE A 142 13.14 4.29 4.70
CA PHE A 142 13.04 2.98 4.08
C PHE A 142 14.23 2.72 3.19
N SER A 143 14.81 1.52 3.28
CA SER A 143 15.98 1.15 2.49
C SER A 143 15.93 -0.29 2.03
N VAL A 144 16.51 -0.53 0.86
CA VAL A 144 16.73 -1.85 0.29
C VAL A 144 18.23 -2.00 0.05
N VAL A 145 18.80 -3.06 0.58
CA VAL A 145 20.22 -3.39 0.36
C VAL A 145 20.28 -4.81 -0.20
N ASN A 146 20.58 -4.91 -1.48
CA ASN A 146 20.70 -6.19 -2.20
C ASN A 146 21.65 -6.02 -3.38
N LYS A 147 22.34 -7.08 -3.80
CA LYS A 147 23.28 -7.04 -4.93
C LYS A 147 22.64 -6.65 -6.28
N TRP A 148 21.35 -6.88 -6.41
CA TRP A 148 20.60 -6.48 -7.61
C TRP A 148 20.15 -5.02 -7.56
N TYR A 149 19.80 -4.53 -6.35
CA TYR A 149 19.27 -3.18 -6.18
C TYR A 149 19.62 -2.61 -4.80
N ASN A 150 20.13 -1.38 -4.80
CA ASN A 150 20.37 -0.61 -3.57
C ASN A 150 19.63 0.72 -3.66
N GLY A 151 18.84 1.04 -2.66
CA GLY A 151 18.13 2.29 -2.61
C GLY A 151 17.65 2.66 -1.22
N LYS A 152 17.44 3.96 -1.00
CA LYS A 152 16.88 4.52 0.22
C LYS A 152 15.95 5.68 -0.12
N CYS A 153 14.91 5.88 0.68
CA CYS A 153 13.95 6.98 0.56
C CYS A 153 13.29 7.26 1.91
N ASP A 154 12.55 8.36 1.99
CA ASP A 154 11.67 8.68 3.12
C ASP A 154 10.22 8.51 2.67
N VAL A 155 9.57 7.46 3.12
CA VAL A 155 8.20 7.10 2.75
C VAL A 155 7.21 7.96 3.52
N LEU A 156 6.37 8.72 2.83
CA LEU A 156 5.24 9.42 3.44
C LEU A 156 4.15 8.42 3.80
N THR A 157 3.74 8.38 5.06
CA THR A 157 2.74 7.44 5.57
C THR A 157 1.95 8.03 6.73
N TYR A 158 0.92 7.33 7.15
CA TYR A 158 0.11 7.66 8.31
C TYR A 158 0.79 7.23 9.61
N GLN A 159 0.36 7.80 10.73
CA GLN A 159 0.71 7.29 12.06
C GLN A 159 0.20 5.86 12.22
N LEU A 160 0.90 5.06 13.03
CA LEU A 160 0.52 3.66 13.27
C LEU A 160 -0.92 3.53 13.78
N ASP A 161 -1.32 4.38 14.74
CA ASP A 161 -2.67 4.40 15.29
C ASP A 161 -3.74 4.60 14.21
N GLU A 162 -3.48 5.48 13.24
CA GLU A 162 -4.38 5.73 12.13
C GLU A 162 -4.45 4.54 11.15
N LEU A 163 -3.31 3.91 10.83
CA LEU A 163 -3.30 2.67 10.05
C LEU A 163 -4.12 1.58 10.73
N VAL A 164 -4.00 1.43 12.06
CA VAL A 164 -4.77 0.47 12.86
C VAL A 164 -6.26 0.83 12.85
N GLY A 165 -6.62 2.11 12.98
CA GLY A 165 -8.00 2.58 12.85
C GLY A 165 -8.61 2.26 11.47
N THR A 166 -7.85 2.44 10.38
CA THR A 166 -8.30 2.04 9.04
C THR A 166 -8.43 0.52 8.88
N LYS A 167 -7.60 -0.27 9.59
CA LYS A 167 -7.72 -1.74 9.64
C LYS A 167 -8.97 -2.19 10.40
N LEU A 168 -9.30 -1.51 11.50
CA LEU A 168 -10.54 -1.77 12.24
C LEU A 168 -11.77 -1.51 11.35
N ARG A 169 -11.78 -0.41 10.59
CA ARG A 169 -12.80 -0.15 9.58
C ARG A 169 -12.87 -1.25 8.53
N ALA A 170 -11.73 -1.68 8.00
CA ALA A 170 -11.66 -2.74 6.99
C ALA A 170 -12.22 -4.07 7.52
N LEU A 171 -11.89 -4.44 8.77
CA LEU A 171 -12.46 -5.62 9.42
C LEU A 171 -13.98 -5.52 9.55
N TYR A 172 -14.50 -4.38 10.00
CA TYR A 172 -15.92 -4.15 10.11
C TYR A 172 -16.66 -4.28 8.77
N GLN A 173 -16.10 -3.69 7.69
CA GLN A 173 -16.75 -3.65 6.38
C GLN A 173 -16.64 -4.95 5.59
N ARG A 174 -15.50 -5.62 5.61
CA ARG A 174 -15.24 -6.77 4.73
C ARG A 174 -15.01 -8.09 5.46
N ARG A 175 -14.86 -8.09 6.77
CA ARG A 175 -14.76 -9.27 7.66
C ARG A 175 -13.70 -10.29 7.19
N LYS A 176 -12.52 -9.82 6.76
CA LYS A 176 -11.43 -10.68 6.32
C LYS A 176 -10.51 -11.05 7.48
N GLY A 177 -10.14 -12.32 7.59
CA GLY A 177 -9.27 -12.83 8.66
C GLY A 177 -7.91 -12.13 8.70
N ARG A 178 -7.37 -11.72 7.55
CA ARG A 178 -6.11 -10.94 7.48
C ARG A 178 -6.20 -9.58 8.18
N ASP A 179 -7.36 -8.91 8.18
CA ASP A 179 -7.54 -7.64 8.86
C ASP A 179 -7.58 -7.83 10.39
N LEU A 180 -8.20 -8.93 10.86
CA LEU A 180 -8.19 -9.32 12.27
C LEU A 180 -6.76 -9.68 12.74
N TYR A 181 -6.03 -10.42 11.92
CA TYR A 181 -4.64 -10.77 12.22
C TYR A 181 -3.73 -9.55 12.31
N ASP A 182 -3.86 -8.60 11.37
CA ASP A 182 -3.13 -7.34 11.37
C ASP A 182 -3.39 -6.53 12.64
N LEU A 183 -4.67 -6.42 13.05
CA LEU A 183 -5.07 -5.77 14.30
C LEU A 183 -4.46 -6.46 15.52
N TYR A 184 -4.59 -7.78 15.60
CA TYR A 184 -4.02 -8.56 16.70
C TYR A 184 -2.51 -8.32 16.82
N LYS A 185 -1.78 -8.39 15.71
CA LYS A 185 -0.33 -8.17 15.70
C LYS A 185 0.02 -6.74 16.12
N ALA A 186 -0.59 -5.73 15.54
CA ALA A 186 -0.33 -4.34 15.91
C ALA A 186 -0.58 -4.09 17.39
N LEU A 187 -1.72 -4.53 17.92
CA LEU A 187 -2.11 -4.32 19.33
C LEU A 187 -1.25 -5.10 20.32
N THR A 188 -0.59 -6.19 19.92
CA THR A 188 0.20 -7.03 20.83
C THR A 188 1.70 -6.78 20.75
N THR A 189 2.20 -6.15 19.66
CA THR A 189 3.63 -5.98 19.43
C THR A 189 4.10 -4.53 19.33
N SER A 190 3.15 -3.57 19.36
CA SER A 190 3.46 -2.14 19.22
C SER A 190 2.79 -1.33 20.34
N ASP A 191 3.36 -0.17 20.62
CA ASP A 191 2.73 0.82 21.50
C ASP A 191 1.64 1.57 20.72
N ILE A 192 0.38 1.31 21.06
CA ILE A 192 -0.81 1.80 20.36
C ILE A 192 -1.65 2.65 21.32
N ASN A 193 -1.97 3.87 20.88
CA ASN A 193 -2.94 4.70 21.57
C ASN A 193 -4.37 4.36 21.08
N ILE A 194 -5.12 3.66 21.93
CA ILE A 194 -6.48 3.19 21.58
C ILE A 194 -7.46 4.34 21.31
N ASP A 195 -7.33 5.46 22.02
CA ASP A 195 -8.20 6.63 21.80
C ASP A 195 -7.98 7.22 20.41
N ASN A 196 -6.72 7.30 19.95
CA ASN A 196 -6.38 7.71 18.60
C ASN A 196 -6.95 6.72 17.56
N VAL A 197 -6.81 5.40 17.81
CA VAL A 197 -7.35 4.36 16.92
C VAL A 197 -8.85 4.51 16.75
N LEU A 198 -9.57 4.70 17.86
CA LEU A 198 -11.04 4.85 17.85
C LEU A 198 -11.46 6.17 17.17
N ALA A 199 -10.77 7.27 17.42
CA ALA A 199 -11.02 8.55 16.76
C ALA A 199 -10.84 8.44 15.24
N CYS A 200 -9.75 7.81 14.80
CA CYS A 200 -9.49 7.54 13.38
C CYS A 200 -10.58 6.64 12.78
N TYR A 201 -10.91 5.52 13.45
CA TYR A 201 -11.98 4.63 13.01
C TYR A 201 -13.30 5.37 12.80
N GLN A 202 -13.74 6.16 13.79
CA GLN A 202 -14.97 6.94 13.74
C GLN A 202 -14.96 7.91 12.57
N LYS A 203 -13.89 8.68 12.39
CA LYS A 203 -13.78 9.65 11.31
C LYS A 203 -13.86 9.02 9.93
N TYR A 204 -13.19 7.89 9.71
CA TYR A 204 -13.28 7.15 8.45
C TYR A 204 -14.66 6.52 8.23
N MET A 205 -15.37 6.10 9.28
CA MET A 205 -16.75 5.60 9.18
C MET A 205 -17.74 6.72 8.85
N GLU A 206 -17.62 7.90 9.45
CA GLU A 206 -18.39 9.09 9.11
C GLU A 206 -18.24 9.48 7.65
N PHE A 207 -17.00 9.51 7.17
CA PHE A 207 -16.72 9.83 5.77
C PHE A 207 -17.41 8.87 4.79
N VAL A 208 -17.45 7.58 5.12
CA VAL A 208 -18.16 6.58 4.31
C VAL A 208 -19.67 6.82 4.37
N ALA A 209 -20.25 7.05 5.55
CA ALA A 209 -21.69 7.28 5.74
C ALA A 209 -22.18 8.50 4.94
N VAL A 210 -21.49 9.63 5.01
CA VAL A 210 -21.80 10.85 4.26
C VAL A 210 -21.77 10.58 2.75
N SER A 211 -20.79 9.80 2.28
CA SER A 211 -20.68 9.44 0.87
C SER A 211 -21.86 8.60 0.35
N TYR A 212 -22.40 7.72 1.18
CA TYR A 212 -23.60 6.93 0.83
C TYR A 212 -24.87 7.78 0.82
N THR A 213 -25.00 8.74 1.72
CA THR A 213 -26.18 9.63 1.79
C THR A 213 -26.25 10.51 0.53
N HIS A 214 -25.14 11.07 0.07
CA HIS A 214 -25.08 11.85 -1.15
C HIS A 214 -25.43 11.03 -2.41
N LEU A 215 -24.98 9.79 -2.50
CA LEU A 215 -25.31 8.89 -3.62
C LEU A 215 -26.81 8.60 -3.69
N ARG A 216 -27.45 8.30 -2.55
CA ARG A 216 -28.90 8.09 -2.50
C ARG A 216 -29.71 9.32 -2.85
N ALA A 217 -29.28 10.52 -2.42
CA ALA A 217 -29.97 11.77 -2.77
C ALA A 217 -29.95 12.06 -4.29
N HIS A 218 -28.86 11.70 -4.98
CA HIS A 218 -28.76 11.84 -6.43
C HIS A 218 -29.62 10.80 -7.19
N GLU A 219 -29.74 9.57 -6.70
CA GLU A 219 -30.60 8.56 -7.32
C GLU A 219 -32.09 8.90 -7.20
N THR A 220 -32.51 9.48 -6.10
CA THR A 220 -33.92 9.92 -5.90
C THR A 220 -34.28 11.15 -6.72
N SER A 221 -33.30 12.02 -7.07
CA SER A 221 -33.55 13.20 -7.91
C SER A 221 -33.56 12.88 -9.41
N ALA A 222 -33.09 11.71 -9.83
CA ALA A 222 -33.09 11.28 -11.24
C ALA A 222 -34.39 10.54 -11.64
N HIS A 223 -35.34 10.35 -10.72
CA HIS A 223 -36.63 9.69 -10.93
C HIS A 223 -37.85 10.63 -10.72
N LEU A 224 -37.64 11.93 -10.70
CA LEU A 224 -38.67 12.98 -10.77
C LEU A 224 -38.48 13.78 -12.05
#